data_fb7745b8595db2bddcd1daffdf9948e7
#
_entry.id   fb7745b8595db2bddcd1daffdf9948e7
#
_cell.length_a   1.000
_cell.length_b   1.000
_cell.length_c   1.000
_cell.angle_alpha   90.00
_cell.angle_beta   90.00
_cell.angle_gamma   90.00
#
_symmetry.space_group_name_H-M   'P 1'
#
loop_
_entity.id
_entity.type
_entity.pdbx_description
1 polymer ?
#
loop_
_entity_poly.entity_id
_entity_poly.type
_entity_poly.pdbx_seq_one_letter_code
_entity_poly.pdbx_strand_id
1 'polypeptide(L)'
;KGETQLTPEEKLLRAIFGEKAGDVKDTSLTVPPGVEGIVVDVKIFSRKGLDKDERSKSIESEDHMKLQRDHQEELRIIEDEKTKKVRKLLLGKVVGRDLMDPETGDVILKKKGKLTAEILKRLPDDMVRHIILSDPDEQKELEDVERRAKEQIEILQTLYDEKVGRLRR
;
A
#
# COMPACT_ATOMS: atom_id res chain seq x y z
N LYS A 1 24.96 -24.89 4.45
CA LYS A 1 25.69 -24.28 5.58
C LYS A 1 26.90 -25.15 5.88
N GLY A 2 28.10 -24.68 5.63
CA GLY A 2 29.33 -25.36 5.95
C GLY A 2 29.70 -25.21 7.43
N GLU A 3 30.70 -25.97 7.88
CA GLU A 3 31.13 -26.12 9.27
C GLU A 3 31.68 -24.86 9.97
N THR A 4 31.73 -23.70 9.31
CA THR A 4 32.57 -22.56 9.72
C THR A 4 31.93 -21.55 10.68
N GLN A 5 30.64 -21.67 11.04
CA GLN A 5 30.01 -20.79 12.04
C GLN A 5 29.18 -21.58 13.03
N LEU A 6 29.89 -22.07 14.06
CA LEU A 6 29.25 -22.64 15.24
C LEU A 6 28.72 -21.51 16.12
N THR A 7 27.46 -21.63 16.55
CA THR A 7 26.92 -20.77 17.59
C THR A 7 27.68 -21.01 18.93
N PRO A 8 27.70 -20.05 19.86
CA PRO A 8 28.32 -20.25 21.17
C PRO A 8 27.80 -21.49 21.90
N GLU A 9 26.53 -21.82 21.72
CA GLU A 9 25.86 -22.98 22.31
C GLU A 9 26.33 -24.29 21.67
N GLU A 10 26.52 -24.34 20.36
CA GLU A 10 27.10 -25.50 19.66
C GLU A 10 28.56 -25.72 20.03
N LYS A 11 29.32 -24.63 20.25
CA LYS A 11 30.68 -24.73 20.79
C LYS A 11 30.72 -25.34 22.20
N LEU A 12 29.76 -24.95 23.05
CA LEU A 12 29.63 -25.48 24.40
C LEU A 12 29.23 -26.96 24.39
N LEU A 13 28.28 -27.34 23.51
CA LEU A 13 27.86 -28.74 23.33
C LEU A 13 29.02 -29.62 22.81
N ARG A 14 29.82 -29.12 21.88
CA ARG A 14 31.03 -29.82 21.41
C ARG A 14 32.06 -29.99 22.54
N ALA A 15 32.25 -29.01 23.40
CA ALA A 15 33.16 -29.09 24.53
C ALA A 15 32.69 -30.10 25.58
N ILE A 16 31.38 -30.25 25.81
CA ILE A 16 30.82 -31.16 26.83
C ILE A 16 30.67 -32.58 26.30
N PHE A 17 30.25 -32.79 25.07
CA PHE A 17 29.89 -34.10 24.51
C PHE A 17 30.93 -34.67 23.51
N GLY A 18 32.03 -33.95 23.26
CA GLY A 18 33.07 -34.34 22.30
C GLY A 18 32.72 -34.07 20.85
N GLU A 19 33.71 -34.24 19.94
CA GLU A 19 33.59 -33.89 18.51
C GLU A 19 32.47 -34.61 17.75
N LYS A 20 31.93 -35.71 18.29
CA LYS A 20 30.85 -36.49 17.65
C LYS A 20 29.45 -35.89 17.81
N ALA A 21 29.25 -34.86 18.62
CA ALA A 21 27.96 -34.25 18.90
C ALA A 21 27.58 -33.15 17.88
N GLY A 22 27.86 -33.33 16.61
CA GLY A 22 27.45 -32.35 15.62
C GLY A 22 28.14 -32.52 14.28
N ASP A 23 28.01 -33.68 13.66
CA ASP A 23 28.26 -33.78 12.22
C ASP A 23 27.25 -32.87 11.49
N VAL A 24 27.67 -31.62 11.26
CA VAL A 24 26.90 -30.68 10.44
C VAL A 24 27.00 -31.13 8.98
N LYS A 25 26.01 -31.85 8.52
CA LYS A 25 25.92 -32.25 7.13
C LYS A 25 25.74 -30.99 6.28
N ASP A 26 26.62 -30.82 5.29
CA ASP A 26 26.46 -29.75 4.31
C ASP A 26 25.18 -29.98 3.50
N THR A 27 24.20 -29.08 3.66
CA THR A 27 22.92 -29.09 2.93
C THR A 27 22.88 -28.00 1.87
N SER A 28 24.04 -27.53 1.39
CA SER A 28 24.13 -26.52 0.35
C SER A 28 23.46 -27.02 -0.93
N LEU A 29 22.79 -26.11 -1.61
CA LEU A 29 22.21 -26.38 -2.91
C LEU A 29 23.35 -26.47 -3.95
N THR A 30 23.47 -27.63 -4.59
CA THR A 30 24.48 -27.88 -5.62
C THR A 30 23.85 -28.04 -6.98
N VAL A 31 24.53 -27.59 -8.02
CA VAL A 31 24.10 -27.76 -9.40
C VAL A 31 24.31 -29.23 -9.79
N PRO A 32 23.30 -29.90 -10.43
CA PRO A 32 23.48 -31.27 -10.91
C PRO A 32 24.63 -31.37 -11.93
N PRO A 33 25.34 -32.50 -11.98
CA PRO A 33 26.40 -32.71 -12.96
C PRO A 33 25.87 -32.60 -14.39
N GLY A 34 26.61 -31.89 -15.26
CA GLY A 34 26.21 -31.66 -16.65
C GLY A 34 25.37 -30.40 -16.91
N VAL A 35 25.05 -29.62 -15.87
CA VAL A 35 24.36 -28.33 -16.03
C VAL A 35 25.36 -27.19 -15.83
N GLU A 36 25.45 -26.32 -16.82
CA GLU A 36 26.27 -25.10 -16.75
C GLU A 36 25.35 -23.88 -16.84
N GLY A 37 25.64 -22.82 -16.07
CA GLY A 37 24.86 -21.61 -16.08
C GLY A 37 25.49 -20.49 -15.25
N ILE A 38 24.99 -19.28 -15.47
CA ILE A 38 25.38 -18.09 -14.71
C ILE A 38 24.28 -17.79 -13.70
N VAL A 39 24.68 -17.64 -12.42
CA VAL A 39 23.72 -17.25 -11.39
C VAL A 39 23.30 -15.79 -11.61
N VAL A 40 22.04 -15.58 -11.91
CA VAL A 40 21.46 -14.26 -12.20
C VAL A 40 21.06 -13.54 -10.91
N ASP A 41 20.46 -14.27 -9.98
CA ASP A 41 20.00 -13.73 -8.70
C ASP A 41 19.92 -14.82 -7.62
N VAL A 42 20.09 -14.42 -6.36
CA VAL A 42 19.95 -15.28 -5.19
C VAL A 42 19.13 -14.54 -4.13
N LYS A 43 17.94 -15.06 -3.83
CA LYS A 43 17.08 -14.55 -2.75
C LYS A 43 17.16 -15.45 -1.53
N ILE A 44 17.50 -14.86 -0.39
CA ILE A 44 17.64 -15.58 0.88
C ILE A 44 16.45 -15.25 1.77
N PHE A 45 15.71 -16.27 2.18
CA PHE A 45 14.58 -16.13 3.09
C PHE A 45 14.91 -16.81 4.43
N SER A 46 14.68 -16.08 5.53
CA SER A 46 14.83 -16.61 6.88
C SER A 46 13.55 -16.41 7.68
N ARG A 47 13.28 -17.33 8.63
CA ARG A 47 12.13 -17.22 9.52
C ARG A 47 12.33 -16.10 10.54
N LYS A 48 11.23 -15.57 11.06
CA LYS A 48 11.23 -14.60 12.15
C LYS A 48 11.96 -15.16 13.37
N GLY A 49 12.89 -14.37 13.95
CA GLY A 49 13.69 -14.79 15.12
C GLY A 49 15.08 -15.32 14.81
N LEU A 50 15.45 -15.53 13.54
CA LEU A 50 16.82 -15.79 13.13
C LEU A 50 17.52 -14.49 12.76
N ASP A 51 18.81 -14.40 13.03
CA ASP A 51 19.62 -13.27 12.57
C ASP A 51 19.61 -13.24 11.04
N LYS A 52 19.09 -12.15 10.49
CA LYS A 52 19.00 -11.96 9.04
C LYS A 52 20.28 -11.31 8.56
N ASP A 53 20.84 -11.84 7.48
CA ASP A 53 21.96 -11.22 6.79
C ASP A 53 21.61 -9.82 6.27
N GLU A 54 22.58 -8.95 6.12
CA GLU A 54 22.38 -7.59 5.59
C GLU A 54 21.70 -7.61 4.21
N ARG A 55 22.05 -8.59 3.39
CA ARG A 55 21.44 -8.78 2.06
C ARG A 55 19.97 -9.16 2.16
N SER A 56 19.59 -10.02 3.08
CA SER A 56 18.20 -10.40 3.34
C SER A 56 17.38 -9.20 3.82
N LYS A 57 17.94 -8.38 4.71
CA LYS A 57 17.32 -7.13 5.17
C LYS A 57 17.14 -6.13 4.04
N SER A 58 18.13 -6.01 3.14
CA SER A 58 18.05 -5.14 1.97
C SER A 58 16.90 -5.56 1.04
N ILE A 59 16.80 -6.85 0.72
CA ILE A 59 15.75 -7.40 -0.14
C ILE A 59 14.36 -7.16 0.48
N GLU A 60 14.20 -7.44 1.78
CA GLU A 60 12.92 -7.19 2.47
C GLU A 60 12.56 -5.70 2.50
N SER A 61 13.55 -4.83 2.66
CA SER A 61 13.35 -3.38 2.60
C SER A 61 12.93 -2.92 1.21
N GLU A 62 13.55 -3.45 0.17
CA GLU A 62 13.20 -3.15 -1.23
C GLU A 62 11.79 -3.63 -1.56
N ASP A 63 11.45 -4.86 -1.18
CA ASP A 63 10.11 -5.42 -1.39
C ASP A 63 9.04 -4.62 -0.61
N HIS A 64 9.37 -4.19 0.61
CA HIS A 64 8.46 -3.33 1.40
C HIS A 64 8.26 -1.97 0.74
N MET A 65 9.34 -1.32 0.28
CA MET A 65 9.24 -0.03 -0.41
C MET A 65 8.45 -0.14 -1.73
N LYS A 66 8.64 -1.24 -2.46
CA LYS A 66 7.87 -1.50 -3.67
C LYS A 66 6.38 -1.66 -3.37
N LEU A 67 6.05 -2.49 -2.38
CA LEU A 67 4.67 -2.72 -1.95
C LEU A 67 4.00 -1.42 -1.46
N GLN A 68 4.74 -0.58 -0.74
CA GLN A 68 4.24 0.71 -0.28
C GLN A 68 3.97 1.67 -1.45
N ARG A 69 4.85 1.70 -2.45
CA ARG A 69 4.67 2.52 -3.65
C ARG A 69 3.45 2.09 -4.45
N ASP A 70 3.34 0.79 -4.69
CA ASP A 70 2.21 0.22 -5.43
C ASP A 70 0.88 0.54 -4.71
N HIS A 71 0.84 0.39 -3.38
CA HIS A 71 -0.33 0.73 -2.58
C HIS A 71 -0.70 2.22 -2.66
N GLN A 72 0.29 3.13 -2.59
CA GLN A 72 0.05 4.56 -2.74
C GLN A 72 -0.50 4.91 -4.13
N GLU A 73 -0.01 4.25 -5.15
CA GLU A 73 -0.48 4.45 -6.52
C GLU A 73 -1.92 3.95 -6.70
N GLU A 74 -2.25 2.78 -6.16
CA GLU A 74 -3.62 2.24 -6.15
C GLU A 74 -4.60 3.18 -5.42
N LEU A 75 -4.23 3.72 -4.25
CA LEU A 75 -5.03 4.69 -3.52
C LEU A 75 -5.27 5.97 -4.33
N ARG A 76 -4.21 6.48 -4.97
CA ARG A 76 -4.30 7.66 -5.82
C ARG A 76 -5.26 7.45 -6.99
N ILE A 77 -5.20 6.30 -7.65
CA ILE A 77 -6.10 5.96 -8.77
C ILE A 77 -7.56 5.98 -8.31
N ILE A 78 -7.88 5.39 -7.14
CA ILE A 78 -9.24 5.40 -6.60
C ILE A 78 -9.70 6.82 -6.27
N GLU A 79 -8.85 7.64 -5.67
CA GLU A 79 -9.19 9.03 -5.37
C GLU A 79 -9.41 9.87 -6.63
N ASP A 80 -8.57 9.70 -7.64
CA ASP A 80 -8.73 10.38 -8.93
C ASP A 80 -10.02 9.96 -9.64
N GLU A 81 -10.35 8.67 -9.64
CA GLU A 81 -11.59 8.18 -10.21
C GLU A 81 -12.84 8.66 -9.45
N LYS A 82 -12.77 8.65 -8.11
CA LYS A 82 -13.81 9.21 -7.26
C LYS A 82 -14.07 10.68 -7.62
N THR A 83 -13.00 11.47 -7.64
CA THR A 83 -13.09 12.91 -7.96
C THR A 83 -13.67 13.14 -9.35
N LYS A 84 -13.27 12.38 -10.35
CA LYS A 84 -13.84 12.45 -11.71
C LYS A 84 -15.33 12.12 -11.73
N LYS A 85 -15.75 11.07 -11.03
CA LYS A 85 -17.16 10.67 -10.91
C LYS A 85 -17.98 11.74 -10.21
N VAL A 86 -17.49 12.25 -9.08
CA VAL A 86 -18.14 13.33 -8.32
C VAL A 86 -18.29 14.58 -9.17
N ARG A 87 -17.24 15.05 -9.84
CA ARG A 87 -17.32 16.21 -10.74
C ARG A 87 -18.33 16.01 -11.88
N LYS A 88 -18.41 14.80 -12.42
CA LYS A 88 -19.39 14.46 -13.46
C LYS A 88 -20.83 14.49 -12.95
N LEU A 89 -21.06 13.99 -11.72
CA LEU A 89 -22.37 14.02 -11.08
C LEU A 89 -22.81 15.45 -10.71
N LEU A 90 -21.89 16.27 -10.26
CA LEU A 90 -22.15 17.66 -9.88
C LEU A 90 -22.46 18.57 -11.07
N LEU A 91 -22.05 18.18 -12.27
CA LEU A 91 -22.25 19.01 -13.47
C LEU A 91 -23.72 19.24 -13.75
N GLY A 92 -24.11 20.51 -13.78
CA GLY A 92 -25.49 20.93 -14.07
C GLY A 92 -26.44 20.81 -12.87
N LYS A 93 -25.97 20.36 -11.71
CA LYS A 93 -26.76 20.25 -10.48
C LYS A 93 -26.87 21.59 -9.74
N VAL A 94 -27.80 21.67 -8.81
CA VAL A 94 -28.14 22.87 -8.07
C VAL A 94 -27.66 22.72 -6.62
N VAL A 95 -26.92 23.71 -6.11
CA VAL A 95 -26.41 23.68 -4.75
C VAL A 95 -27.50 24.01 -3.72
N GLY A 96 -27.50 23.27 -2.62
CA GLY A 96 -28.45 23.44 -1.51
C GLY A 96 -28.08 24.54 -0.53
N ARG A 97 -26.81 24.99 -0.54
CA ARG A 97 -26.30 26.08 0.31
C ARG A 97 -25.28 26.91 -0.45
N ASP A 98 -24.93 28.07 0.10
CA ASP A 98 -23.88 28.93 -0.45
C ASP A 98 -22.53 28.21 -0.42
N LEU A 99 -21.83 28.25 -1.54
CA LEU A 99 -20.48 27.74 -1.68
C LEU A 99 -19.51 28.90 -1.49
N MET A 100 -18.75 28.85 -0.41
CA MET A 100 -17.78 29.89 -0.04
C MET A 100 -16.36 29.40 -0.22
N ASP A 101 -15.47 30.28 -0.62
CA ASP A 101 -14.04 30.01 -0.62
C ASP A 101 -13.53 30.00 0.83
N PRO A 102 -12.88 28.90 1.28
CA PRO A 102 -12.38 28.81 2.67
C PRO A 102 -11.22 29.76 2.98
N GLU A 103 -10.49 30.24 1.97
CA GLU A 103 -9.36 31.12 2.13
C GLU A 103 -9.77 32.60 2.13
N THR A 104 -10.65 32.99 1.21
CA THR A 104 -11.05 34.39 1.05
C THR A 104 -12.36 34.71 1.74
N GLY A 105 -13.21 33.70 2.00
CA GLY A 105 -14.56 33.89 2.53
C GLY A 105 -15.57 34.40 1.50
N ASP A 106 -15.15 34.53 0.24
CA ASP A 106 -16.03 35.01 -0.84
C ASP A 106 -17.04 33.93 -1.26
N VAL A 107 -18.23 34.36 -1.62
CA VAL A 107 -19.27 33.46 -2.14
C VAL A 107 -18.99 33.16 -3.62
N ILE A 108 -18.57 31.93 -3.91
CA ILE A 108 -18.34 31.45 -5.29
C ILE A 108 -19.66 31.18 -5.99
N LEU A 109 -20.61 30.55 -5.28
CA LEU A 109 -21.92 30.23 -5.80
C LEU A 109 -22.97 30.34 -4.70
N LYS A 110 -24.04 31.10 -4.94
CA LYS A 110 -25.16 31.25 -4.00
C LYS A 110 -26.05 30.00 -4.01
N LYS A 111 -26.75 29.78 -2.89
CA LYS A 111 -27.82 28.79 -2.77
C LYS A 111 -28.77 28.83 -3.96
N LYS A 112 -29.15 27.66 -4.48
CA LYS A 112 -29.93 27.48 -5.72
C LYS A 112 -29.17 27.85 -7.01
N GLY A 113 -27.87 28.16 -6.92
CA GLY A 113 -27.02 28.32 -8.09
C GLY A 113 -26.73 26.98 -8.77
N LYS A 114 -26.56 27.03 -10.10
CA LYS A 114 -26.27 25.85 -10.92
C LYS A 114 -24.75 25.67 -11.07
N LEU A 115 -24.27 24.49 -10.85
CA LEU A 115 -22.86 24.14 -11.04
C LEU A 115 -22.54 23.98 -12.53
N THR A 116 -21.76 24.91 -13.07
CA THR A 116 -21.30 24.87 -14.47
C THR A 116 -19.92 24.21 -14.56
N ALA A 117 -19.56 23.76 -15.76
CA ALA A 117 -18.25 23.16 -16.01
C ALA A 117 -17.08 24.13 -15.67
N GLU A 118 -17.30 25.45 -15.87
CA GLU A 118 -16.28 26.46 -15.55
C GLU A 118 -16.05 26.60 -14.05
N ILE A 119 -17.13 26.62 -13.27
CA ILE A 119 -17.07 26.67 -11.80
C ILE A 119 -16.38 25.41 -11.28
N LEU A 120 -16.81 24.22 -11.73
CA LEU A 120 -16.23 22.96 -11.31
C LEU A 120 -14.73 22.83 -11.63
N LYS A 121 -14.26 23.40 -12.75
CA LYS A 121 -12.83 23.39 -13.09
C LYS A 121 -11.99 24.29 -12.18
N ARG A 122 -12.57 25.36 -11.65
CA ARG A 122 -11.88 26.30 -10.75
C ARG A 122 -11.88 25.82 -9.29
N LEU A 123 -12.81 24.94 -8.93
CA LEU A 123 -12.92 24.45 -7.57
C LEU A 123 -11.81 23.41 -7.27
N PRO A 124 -11.06 23.58 -6.18
CA PRO A 124 -10.16 22.55 -5.68
C PRO A 124 -10.95 21.32 -5.23
N ASP A 125 -10.29 20.15 -5.25
CA ASP A 125 -10.94 18.87 -4.95
C ASP A 125 -11.51 18.81 -3.54
N ASP A 126 -10.87 19.48 -2.57
CA ASP A 126 -11.37 19.56 -1.19
C ASP A 126 -12.72 20.29 -1.11
N MET A 127 -12.92 21.34 -1.90
CA MET A 127 -14.20 22.04 -1.94
C MET A 127 -15.29 21.22 -2.63
N VAL A 128 -14.93 20.48 -3.66
CA VAL A 128 -15.86 19.61 -4.40
C VAL A 128 -16.47 18.56 -3.48
N ARG A 129 -15.72 18.04 -2.51
CA ARG A 129 -16.17 17.05 -1.52
C ARG A 129 -17.22 17.61 -0.54
N HIS A 130 -17.25 18.91 -0.30
CA HIS A 130 -18.14 19.55 0.66
C HIS A 130 -19.38 20.19 0.05
N ILE A 131 -19.60 19.99 -1.25
CA ILE A 131 -20.79 20.50 -1.95
C ILE A 131 -22.02 19.71 -1.52
N ILE A 132 -23.05 20.43 -1.07
CA ILE A 132 -24.35 19.88 -0.75
C ILE A 132 -25.31 20.26 -1.87
N LEU A 133 -25.98 19.27 -2.43
CA LEU A 133 -26.99 19.45 -3.47
C LEU A 133 -28.35 19.79 -2.88
N SER A 134 -29.19 20.48 -3.67
CA SER A 134 -30.52 20.87 -3.27
C SER A 134 -31.52 19.70 -3.32
N ASP A 135 -31.30 18.79 -4.25
CA ASP A 135 -32.13 17.59 -4.43
C ASP A 135 -31.61 16.45 -3.55
N PRO A 136 -32.46 15.85 -2.69
CA PRO A 136 -32.08 14.77 -1.81
C PRO A 136 -31.68 13.48 -2.53
N ASP A 137 -32.28 13.19 -3.69
CA ASP A 137 -31.94 12.00 -4.46
C ASP A 137 -30.56 12.13 -5.12
N GLU A 138 -30.27 13.33 -5.67
CA GLU A 138 -28.94 13.65 -6.21
C GLU A 138 -27.87 13.67 -5.13
N GLN A 139 -28.19 14.16 -3.94
CA GLN A 139 -27.29 14.11 -2.78
C GLN A 139 -26.98 12.66 -2.38
N LYS A 140 -27.96 11.78 -2.42
CA LYS A 140 -27.81 10.37 -2.11
C LYS A 140 -26.90 9.64 -3.10
N GLU A 141 -27.03 9.96 -4.40
CA GLU A 141 -26.12 9.43 -5.43
C GLU A 141 -24.67 9.84 -5.16
N LEU A 142 -24.45 11.08 -4.72
CA LEU A 142 -23.12 11.58 -4.36
C LEU A 142 -22.54 10.82 -3.17
N GLU A 143 -23.34 10.68 -2.12
CA GLU A 143 -22.94 9.93 -0.90
C GLU A 143 -22.66 8.45 -1.20
N ASP A 144 -23.41 7.84 -2.12
CA ASP A 144 -23.17 6.46 -2.55
C ASP A 144 -21.83 6.30 -3.29
N VAL A 145 -21.42 7.28 -4.09
CA VAL A 145 -20.10 7.25 -4.74
C VAL A 145 -18.98 7.39 -3.71
N GLU A 146 -19.13 8.29 -2.75
CA GLU A 146 -18.15 8.46 -1.67
C GLU A 146 -18.05 7.22 -0.79
N ARG A 147 -19.17 6.64 -0.42
CA ARG A 147 -19.22 5.40 0.38
C ARG A 147 -18.52 4.24 -0.34
N ARG A 148 -18.81 4.02 -1.63
CA ARG A 148 -18.17 2.95 -2.41
C ARG A 148 -16.66 3.16 -2.54
N ALA A 149 -16.22 4.39 -2.74
CA ALA A 149 -14.79 4.69 -2.80
C ALA A 149 -14.11 4.41 -1.44
N LYS A 150 -14.77 4.77 -0.33
CA LYS A 150 -14.28 4.49 1.02
C LYS A 150 -14.17 2.99 1.29
N GLU A 151 -15.20 2.22 0.93
CA GLU A 151 -15.20 0.75 1.04
C GLU A 151 -14.04 0.12 0.24
N GLN A 152 -13.77 0.63 -0.98
CA GLN A 152 -12.64 0.15 -1.78
C GLN A 152 -11.29 0.47 -1.13
N ILE A 153 -11.13 1.66 -0.55
CA ILE A 153 -9.92 2.06 0.17
C ILE A 153 -9.71 1.17 1.41
N GLU A 154 -10.75 0.86 2.17
CA GLU A 154 -10.67 -0.02 3.34
C GLU A 154 -10.25 -1.45 2.95
N ILE A 155 -10.79 -1.97 1.84
CA ILE A 155 -10.39 -3.28 1.31
C ILE A 155 -8.91 -3.28 0.90
N LEU A 156 -8.47 -2.25 0.17
CA LEU A 156 -7.07 -2.10 -0.22
C LEU A 156 -6.13 -2.01 0.98
N GLN A 157 -6.52 -1.26 2.02
CA GLN A 157 -5.73 -1.15 3.25
C GLN A 157 -5.59 -2.51 3.93
N THR A 158 -6.68 -3.27 4.02
CA THR A 158 -6.66 -4.62 4.62
C THR A 158 -5.74 -5.55 3.84
N LEU A 159 -5.81 -5.54 2.50
CA LEU A 159 -4.95 -6.34 1.64
C LEU A 159 -3.47 -5.95 1.75
N TYR A 160 -3.20 -4.66 1.87
CA TYR A 160 -1.84 -4.14 2.10
C TYR A 160 -1.29 -4.63 3.43
N ASP A 161 -2.05 -4.51 4.52
CA ASP A 161 -1.65 -4.96 5.85
C ASP A 161 -1.39 -6.47 5.91
N GLU A 162 -2.21 -7.27 5.20
CA GLU A 162 -1.96 -8.71 5.05
C GLU A 162 -0.66 -9.00 4.28
N LYS A 163 -0.39 -8.29 3.18
CA LYS A 163 0.84 -8.46 2.39
C LYS A 163 2.07 -8.09 3.23
N VAL A 164 2.01 -6.96 3.94
CA VAL A 164 3.09 -6.54 4.87
C VAL A 164 3.28 -7.56 5.98
N GLY A 165 2.19 -8.09 6.54
CA GLY A 165 2.25 -9.14 7.55
C GLY A 165 2.91 -10.43 7.05
N ARG A 166 2.75 -10.78 5.77
CA ARG A 166 3.44 -11.93 5.15
C ARG A 166 4.92 -11.69 4.94
N LEU A 167 5.32 -10.47 4.56
CA LEU A 167 6.74 -10.11 4.41
C LEU A 167 7.51 -10.15 5.74
N ARG A 168 6.83 -9.88 6.84
CA ARG A 168 7.44 -9.86 8.18
C ARG A 168 7.47 -11.22 8.88
N ARG A 169 6.86 -12.24 8.33
CA ARG A 169 6.86 -13.62 8.87
C ARG A 169 8.05 -14.41 8.37
#